data_30a6012b2069599bd9537933b83b1b4f
#
_entry.id   30a6012b2069599bd9537933b83b1b4f
#
_cell.length_a   1.000
_cell.length_b   1.000
_cell.length_c   1.000
_cell.angle_alpha   90.00
_cell.angle_beta   90.00
_cell.angle_gamma   90.00
#
_symmetry.space_group_name_H-M   'P 1'
#
loop_
_entity.id
_entity.type
_entity.pdbx_description
1 polymer ?
#
loop_
_entity_poly.entity_id
_entity_poly.type
_entity_poly.pdbx_seq_one_letter_code
_entity_poly.pdbx_strand_id
1 'polypeptide(L)'
;MVLGYFLYNVFFGIFSLCVIPVSFLKILFTKGSFHRERWGFYSPLVLQKLGQRPSIWIHAASVGEVRVALSLLTDMRRIYPHYSFVVSATTPQGRAIASSAPGVDAAFLAPLDLPWVVRRTVKRIKARLLVVTETELWPNLLREVKRTGSPIILFNGRLSNRSYPLY
;
A
#
# COMPACT_ATOMS: atom_id res chain seq x y z
N MET A 1 -2.51 -19.46 -13.81
CA MET A 1 -2.80 -18.23 -12.99
C MET A 1 -3.48 -18.54 -11.64
N VAL A 2 -4.50 -19.40 -11.58
CA VAL A 2 -5.22 -19.74 -10.32
C VAL A 2 -4.32 -20.49 -9.32
N LEU A 3 -3.54 -21.47 -9.79
CA LEU A 3 -2.65 -22.28 -8.95
C LEU A 3 -1.54 -21.45 -8.29
N GLY A 4 -0.89 -20.55 -9.04
CA GLY A 4 0.17 -19.69 -8.48
C GLY A 4 -0.36 -18.74 -7.41
N TYR A 5 -1.55 -18.19 -7.60
CA TYR A 5 -2.21 -17.36 -6.60
C TYR A 5 -2.61 -18.17 -5.36
N PHE A 6 -3.08 -19.39 -5.53
CA PHE A 6 -3.39 -20.31 -4.43
C PHE A 6 -2.13 -20.64 -3.61
N LEU A 7 -1.05 -21.07 -4.29
CA LEU A 7 0.23 -21.37 -3.64
C LEU A 7 0.81 -20.15 -2.90
N TYR A 8 0.73 -18.97 -3.51
CA TYR A 8 1.13 -17.72 -2.84
C TYR A 8 0.35 -17.51 -1.53
N ASN A 9 -0.96 -17.65 -1.54
CA ASN A 9 -1.77 -17.46 -0.33
C ASN A 9 -1.55 -18.53 0.73
N VAL A 10 -1.29 -19.79 0.34
CA VAL A 10 -0.93 -20.85 1.28
C VAL A 10 0.41 -20.55 1.93
N PHE A 11 1.44 -20.23 1.13
CA PHE A 11 2.76 -19.86 1.64
C PHE A 11 2.69 -18.63 2.57
N PHE A 12 2.01 -17.57 2.12
CA PHE A 12 1.85 -16.34 2.91
C PHE A 12 0.99 -16.58 4.16
N GLY A 13 0.03 -17.47 4.11
CA GLY A 13 -0.77 -17.91 5.25
C GLY A 13 0.07 -18.63 6.31
N ILE A 14 0.92 -19.59 5.90
CA ILE A 14 1.84 -20.29 6.80
C ILE A 14 2.85 -19.30 7.40
N PHE A 15 3.43 -18.43 6.59
CA PHE A 15 4.34 -17.37 7.06
C PHE A 15 3.65 -16.46 8.08
N SER A 16 2.38 -16.14 7.86
CA SER A 16 1.57 -15.34 8.77
C SER A 16 1.39 -16.00 10.13
N LEU A 17 1.28 -17.33 10.22
CA LEU A 17 1.21 -18.05 11.49
C LEU A 17 2.44 -17.80 12.37
N CYS A 18 3.60 -17.59 11.78
CA CYS A 18 4.81 -17.22 12.51
C CYS A 18 4.84 -15.71 12.85
N VAL A 19 4.38 -14.86 11.93
CA VAL A 19 4.43 -13.39 12.08
C VAL A 19 3.33 -12.86 13.00
N ILE A 20 2.15 -13.50 13.02
CA ILE A 20 1.01 -13.07 13.85
C ILE A 20 1.34 -13.05 15.34
N PRO A 21 1.89 -14.11 15.96
CA PRO A 21 2.20 -14.10 17.40
C PRO A 21 3.24 -13.01 17.74
N VAL A 22 4.28 -12.87 16.93
CA VAL A 22 5.31 -11.84 17.13
C VAL A 22 4.74 -10.43 16.99
N SER A 23 3.89 -10.21 15.99
CA SER A 23 3.21 -8.92 15.80
C SER A 23 2.22 -8.63 16.92
N PHE A 24 1.51 -9.62 17.40
CA PHE A 24 0.57 -9.50 18.52
C PHE A 24 1.28 -9.16 19.82
N LEU A 25 2.39 -9.84 20.14
CA LEU A 25 3.24 -9.49 21.27
C LEU A 25 3.76 -8.05 21.16
N LYS A 26 4.24 -7.64 19.98
CA LYS A 26 4.68 -6.26 19.77
C LYS A 26 3.55 -5.24 19.92
N ILE A 27 2.32 -5.55 19.53
CA ILE A 27 1.14 -4.69 19.75
C ILE A 27 0.84 -4.54 21.24
N LEU A 28 0.98 -5.60 22.02
CA LEU A 28 0.74 -5.58 23.48
C LEU A 28 1.80 -4.75 24.23
N PHE A 29 3.05 -4.84 23.83
CA PHE A 29 4.17 -4.22 24.52
C PHE A 29 4.61 -2.85 23.96
N THR A 30 4.20 -2.48 22.74
CA THR A 30 4.49 -1.17 22.15
C THR A 30 3.21 -0.37 22.00
N LYS A 31 3.14 0.80 22.66
CA LYS A 31 2.05 1.78 22.57
C LYS A 31 1.90 2.43 21.16
N GLY A 32 2.45 1.84 20.10
CA GLY A 32 2.47 2.40 18.75
C GLY A 32 1.30 1.94 17.87
N SER A 33 0.63 2.88 17.22
CA SER A 33 -0.37 2.60 16.15
C SER A 33 0.23 1.87 14.94
N PHE A 34 1.54 1.81 14.87
CA PHE A 34 2.36 1.29 13.80
C PHE A 34 2.04 -0.14 13.35
N HIS A 35 1.94 -1.07 14.31
CA HIS A 35 1.61 -2.45 13.98
C HIS A 35 0.15 -2.63 13.54
N ARG A 36 -0.75 -1.80 14.05
CA ARG A 36 -2.18 -1.87 13.75
C ARG A 36 -2.48 -1.50 12.29
N GLU A 37 -1.73 -0.55 11.71
CA GLU A 37 -1.91 -0.12 10.31
C GLU A 37 -1.66 -1.27 9.34
N ARG A 38 -0.67 -2.13 9.62
CA ARG A 38 -0.39 -3.32 8.80
C ARG A 38 -1.54 -4.34 8.75
N TRP A 39 -2.40 -4.30 9.74
CA TRP A 39 -3.62 -5.12 9.81
C TRP A 39 -4.85 -4.38 9.25
N GLY A 40 -4.65 -3.23 8.62
CA GLY A 40 -5.71 -2.40 8.07
C GLY A 40 -6.52 -1.65 9.13
N PHE A 41 -5.97 -1.42 10.32
CA PHE A 41 -6.56 -0.59 11.37
C PHE A 41 -5.88 0.78 11.39
N TYR A 42 -6.52 1.74 10.77
CA TYR A 42 -6.02 3.12 10.65
C TYR A 42 -6.58 4.02 11.73
N SER A 43 -5.85 5.07 12.08
CA SER A 43 -6.32 6.07 13.03
C SER A 43 -7.56 6.82 12.51
N PRO A 44 -8.43 7.35 13.41
CA PRO A 44 -9.58 8.15 13.00
C PRO A 44 -9.20 9.32 12.09
N LEU A 45 -8.08 9.98 12.36
CA LEU A 45 -7.56 11.08 11.54
C LEU A 45 -7.27 10.66 10.09
N VAL A 46 -6.64 9.50 9.91
CA VAL A 46 -6.38 8.94 8.56
C VAL A 46 -7.71 8.63 7.87
N LEU A 47 -8.64 7.96 8.58
CA LEU A 47 -9.94 7.59 8.01
C LEU A 47 -10.80 8.81 7.62
N GLN A 48 -10.77 9.87 8.42
CA GLN A 48 -11.48 11.12 8.13
C GLN A 48 -10.97 11.75 6.82
N LYS A 49 -9.66 11.80 6.64
CA LYS A 49 -9.03 12.34 5.42
C LYS A 49 -9.34 11.51 4.17
N LEU A 50 -9.44 10.18 4.32
CA LEU A 50 -9.72 9.26 3.21
C LEU A 50 -11.15 9.34 2.67
N GLY A 51 -12.12 9.81 3.46
CA GLY A 51 -13.54 9.81 3.08
C GLY A 51 -14.03 11.08 2.36
N GLN A 52 -13.25 12.15 2.33
CA GLN A 52 -13.72 13.46 1.89
C GLN A 52 -13.72 13.67 0.37
N ARG A 53 -12.82 13.01 -0.34
CA ARG A 53 -12.64 13.15 -1.80
C ARG A 53 -12.28 11.80 -2.43
N PRO A 54 -12.50 11.61 -3.74
CA PRO A 54 -11.95 10.47 -4.45
C PRO A 54 -10.43 10.48 -4.28
N SER A 55 -9.84 9.31 -4.03
CA SER A 55 -8.42 9.21 -3.71
C SER A 55 -7.60 8.56 -4.82
N ILE A 56 -6.37 9.03 -4.97
CA ILE A 56 -5.29 8.37 -5.72
C ILE A 56 -4.36 7.76 -4.68
N TRP A 57 -4.22 6.44 -4.73
CA TRP A 57 -3.37 5.70 -3.80
C TRP A 57 -2.04 5.39 -4.47
N ILE A 58 -0.95 5.86 -3.88
CA ILE A 58 0.42 5.55 -4.32
C ILE A 58 1.05 4.60 -3.32
N HIS A 59 1.48 3.44 -3.79
CA HIS A 59 2.15 2.42 -2.97
C HIS A 59 3.64 2.39 -3.28
N ALA A 60 4.46 2.49 -2.23
CA ALA A 60 5.92 2.46 -2.29
C ALA A 60 6.48 1.61 -1.13
N ALA A 61 7.48 0.78 -1.37
CA ALA A 61 8.01 -0.10 -0.32
C ALA A 61 9.12 0.58 0.49
N SER A 62 10.07 1.19 -0.16
CA SER A 62 11.29 1.74 0.45
C SER A 62 11.26 3.26 0.57
N VAL A 63 12.22 3.81 1.29
CA VAL A 63 12.44 5.27 1.37
C VAL A 63 12.75 5.88 -0.01
N GLY A 64 13.54 5.18 -0.84
CA GLY A 64 13.87 5.61 -2.20
C GLY A 64 12.61 5.70 -3.08
N GLU A 65 11.79 4.66 -3.04
CA GLU A 65 10.52 4.63 -3.79
C GLU A 65 9.52 5.69 -3.30
N VAL A 66 9.46 5.95 -1.99
CA VAL A 66 8.63 7.04 -1.46
C VAL A 66 9.06 8.39 -2.03
N ARG A 67 10.36 8.66 -2.16
CA ARG A 67 10.83 9.92 -2.79
C ARG A 67 10.41 10.02 -4.26
N VAL A 68 10.52 8.92 -5.00
CA VAL A 68 10.05 8.84 -6.39
C VAL A 68 8.53 9.04 -6.47
N ALA A 69 7.77 8.42 -5.56
CA ALA A 69 6.33 8.59 -5.45
C ALA A 69 5.93 10.05 -5.16
N LEU A 70 6.67 10.74 -4.29
CA LEU A 70 6.41 12.13 -3.94
C LEU A 70 6.72 13.10 -5.11
N SER A 71 7.74 12.81 -5.92
CA SER A 71 7.98 13.57 -7.15
C SER A 71 6.79 13.47 -8.09
N LEU A 72 6.34 12.25 -8.39
CA LEU A 72 5.15 12.01 -9.21
C LEU A 72 3.90 12.70 -8.63
N LEU A 73 3.70 12.59 -7.30
CA LEU A 73 2.56 13.20 -6.61
C LEU A 73 2.50 14.71 -6.80
N THR A 74 3.64 15.39 -6.79
CA THR A 74 3.73 16.83 -6.98
C THR A 74 3.14 17.25 -8.33
N ASP A 75 3.46 16.53 -9.40
CA ASP A 75 2.93 16.81 -10.72
C ASP A 75 1.46 16.41 -10.86
N MET A 76 1.10 15.23 -10.34
CA MET A 76 -0.30 14.77 -10.34
C MET A 76 -1.23 15.71 -9.58
N ARG A 77 -0.76 16.34 -8.49
CA ARG A 77 -1.59 17.27 -7.71
C ARG A 77 -1.93 18.54 -8.47
N ARG A 78 -1.07 18.98 -9.37
CA ARG A 78 -1.36 20.12 -10.25
C ARG A 78 -2.46 19.79 -11.27
N ILE A 79 -2.47 18.55 -11.76
CA ILE A 79 -3.42 18.08 -12.78
C ILE A 79 -4.74 17.66 -12.15
N TYR A 80 -4.69 17.06 -10.95
CA TYR A 80 -5.84 16.48 -10.26
C TYR A 80 -6.07 17.10 -8.86
N PRO A 81 -6.31 18.43 -8.74
CA PRO A 81 -6.41 19.13 -7.45
C PRO A 81 -7.58 18.67 -6.59
N HIS A 82 -8.61 18.08 -7.20
CA HIS A 82 -9.82 17.60 -6.51
C HIS A 82 -9.68 16.21 -5.90
N TYR A 83 -8.56 15.51 -6.16
CA TYR A 83 -8.31 14.21 -5.57
C TYR A 83 -7.52 14.32 -4.26
N SER A 84 -7.79 13.40 -3.34
CA SER A 84 -6.92 13.16 -2.19
C SER A 84 -5.78 12.24 -2.58
N PHE A 85 -4.56 12.58 -2.19
CA PHE A 85 -3.37 11.77 -2.43
C PHE A 85 -2.99 11.00 -1.18
N VAL A 86 -2.99 9.69 -1.30
CA VAL A 86 -2.75 8.76 -0.20
C VAL A 86 -1.50 7.96 -0.50
N VAL A 87 -0.57 7.92 0.43
CA VAL A 87 0.68 7.18 0.26
C VAL A 87 0.76 6.05 1.28
N SER A 88 1.03 4.83 0.82
CA SER A 88 1.39 3.72 1.69
C SER A 88 2.85 3.33 1.51
N ALA A 89 3.54 3.10 2.62
CA ALA A 89 4.93 2.66 2.63
C ALA A 89 5.10 1.36 3.41
N THR A 90 6.05 0.52 2.99
CA THR A 90 6.34 -0.73 3.71
C THR A 90 7.22 -0.48 4.94
N THR A 91 8.02 0.58 4.93
CA THR A 91 8.91 0.91 6.04
C THR A 91 8.39 2.07 6.90
N PRO A 92 8.68 2.07 8.22
CA PRO A 92 8.35 3.18 9.11
C PRO A 92 8.92 4.51 8.66
N GLN A 93 10.17 4.47 8.20
CA GLN A 93 10.88 5.65 7.73
C GLN A 93 10.21 6.20 6.46
N GLY A 94 9.85 5.32 5.51
CA GLY A 94 9.10 5.72 4.31
C GLY A 94 7.76 6.36 4.67
N ARG A 95 7.01 5.75 5.63
CA ARG A 95 5.76 6.33 6.11
C ARG A 95 5.95 7.70 6.76
N ALA A 96 6.99 7.88 7.58
CA ALA A 96 7.28 9.15 8.23
C ALA A 96 7.56 10.25 7.19
N ILE A 97 8.40 9.96 6.18
CA ILE A 97 8.69 10.87 5.08
C ILE A 97 7.41 11.23 4.31
N ALA A 98 6.60 10.24 3.97
CA ALA A 98 5.33 10.49 3.28
C ALA A 98 4.37 11.34 4.13
N SER A 99 4.31 11.12 5.45
CA SER A 99 3.41 11.86 6.35
C SER A 99 3.76 13.34 6.49
N SER A 100 5.04 13.70 6.33
CA SER A 100 5.52 15.08 6.41
C SER A 100 5.59 15.78 5.06
N ALA A 101 5.37 15.06 3.97
CA ALA A 101 5.52 15.61 2.63
C ALA A 101 4.33 16.52 2.26
N PRO A 102 4.61 17.69 1.64
CA PRO A 102 3.55 18.55 1.13
C PRO A 102 2.74 17.82 0.05
N GLY A 103 1.43 18.02 0.09
CA GLY A 103 0.53 17.43 -0.89
C GLY A 103 0.07 15.99 -0.59
N VAL A 104 0.58 15.34 0.45
CA VAL A 104 0.07 14.06 0.95
C VAL A 104 -1.06 14.31 1.94
N ASP A 105 -2.26 13.86 1.63
CA ASP A 105 -3.43 14.01 2.51
C ASP A 105 -3.41 12.95 3.63
N ALA A 106 -2.97 11.73 3.33
CA ALA A 106 -2.81 10.68 4.33
C ALA A 106 -1.65 9.75 3.97
N ALA A 107 -0.90 9.32 4.99
CA ALA A 107 0.14 8.31 4.84
C ALA A 107 -0.02 7.23 5.92
N PHE A 108 0.22 5.98 5.54
CA PHE A 108 0.11 4.83 6.43
C PHE A 108 1.05 3.70 6.01
N LEU A 109 1.23 2.72 6.91
CA LEU A 109 1.97 1.53 6.56
C LEU A 109 1.14 0.63 5.64
N ALA A 110 1.80 0.13 4.62
CA ALA A 110 1.21 -0.84 3.71
C ALA A 110 0.62 -2.02 4.48
N PRO A 111 -0.60 -2.47 4.13
CA PRO A 111 -1.21 -3.63 4.75
C PRO A 111 -0.37 -4.88 4.49
N LEU A 112 -0.42 -5.86 5.37
CA LEU A 112 0.06 -7.20 5.03
C LEU A 112 -0.75 -7.73 3.86
N ASP A 113 -0.10 -8.39 2.91
CA ASP A 113 -0.78 -8.86 1.68
C ASP A 113 -1.63 -10.12 1.93
N LEU A 114 -2.37 -10.12 3.03
CA LEU A 114 -3.37 -11.12 3.37
C LEU A 114 -4.73 -10.72 2.77
N PRO A 115 -5.47 -11.64 2.14
CA PRO A 115 -6.70 -11.32 1.41
C PRO A 115 -7.70 -10.48 2.21
N TRP A 116 -7.91 -10.81 3.48
CA TRP A 116 -8.88 -10.11 4.34
C TRP A 116 -8.36 -8.75 4.82
N VAL A 117 -7.04 -8.60 5.06
CA VAL A 117 -6.42 -7.33 5.46
C VAL A 117 -6.48 -6.35 4.30
N VAL A 118 -6.03 -6.80 3.13
CA VAL A 118 -6.04 -5.99 1.92
C VAL A 118 -7.46 -5.58 1.54
N ARG A 119 -8.41 -6.51 1.56
CA ARG A 119 -9.82 -6.22 1.28
C ARG A 119 -10.38 -5.15 2.22
N ARG A 120 -10.05 -5.22 3.51
CA ARG A 120 -10.44 -4.19 4.50
C ARG A 120 -9.84 -2.84 4.13
N THR A 121 -8.56 -2.81 3.79
CA THR A 121 -7.84 -1.59 3.42
C THR A 121 -8.42 -0.95 2.16
N VAL A 122 -8.56 -1.72 1.09
CA VAL A 122 -9.12 -1.26 -0.19
C VAL A 122 -10.52 -0.67 -0.02
N LYS A 123 -11.39 -1.34 0.77
CA LYS A 123 -12.74 -0.84 1.07
C LYS A 123 -12.74 0.50 1.82
N ARG A 124 -11.70 0.80 2.60
CA ARG A 124 -11.59 2.04 3.38
C ARG A 124 -11.00 3.17 2.56
N ILE A 125 -9.98 2.88 1.75
CA ILE A 125 -9.31 3.89 0.93
C ILE A 125 -10.21 4.33 -0.23
N LYS A 126 -10.97 3.40 -0.85
CA LYS A 126 -11.84 3.66 -2.00
C LYS A 126 -11.09 4.39 -3.12
N ALA A 127 -9.86 3.97 -3.39
CA ALA A 127 -9.03 4.59 -4.39
C ALA A 127 -9.66 4.51 -5.78
N ARG A 128 -9.60 5.59 -6.53
CA ARG A 128 -10.00 5.66 -7.95
C ARG A 128 -8.85 5.25 -8.88
N LEU A 129 -7.63 5.26 -8.37
CA LEU A 129 -6.41 4.84 -9.05
C LEU A 129 -5.43 4.31 -8.00
N LEU A 130 -4.82 3.17 -8.29
CA LEU A 130 -3.64 2.68 -7.58
C LEU A 130 -2.41 2.89 -8.47
N VAL A 131 -1.41 3.60 -7.95
CA VAL A 131 -0.07 3.70 -8.54
C VAL A 131 0.87 2.86 -7.69
N VAL A 132 1.52 1.88 -8.29
CA VAL A 132 2.54 1.04 -7.65
C VAL A 132 3.90 1.50 -8.15
N THR A 133 4.81 1.81 -7.23
CA THR A 133 6.17 2.21 -7.59
C THR A 133 7.08 0.99 -7.71
N GLU A 134 7.92 0.98 -8.74
CA GLU A 134 8.87 -0.10 -9.05
C GLU A 134 8.19 -1.48 -9.21
N THR A 135 8.72 -2.54 -8.60
CA THR A 135 8.25 -3.92 -8.80
C THR A 135 7.46 -4.47 -7.62
N GLU A 136 6.84 -3.60 -6.83
CA GLU A 136 6.05 -3.99 -5.65
C GLU A 136 4.68 -4.59 -6.02
N LEU A 137 4.74 -5.69 -6.76
CA LEU A 137 3.56 -6.39 -7.29
C LEU A 137 2.97 -7.36 -6.26
N TRP A 138 2.22 -6.84 -5.30
CA TRP A 138 1.57 -7.61 -4.25
C TRP A 138 0.26 -8.24 -4.75
N PRO A 139 0.19 -9.56 -4.90
CA PRO A 139 -0.91 -10.23 -5.61
C PRO A 139 -2.30 -9.98 -5.03
N ASN A 140 -2.45 -9.95 -3.71
CA ASN A 140 -3.75 -9.69 -3.09
C ASN A 140 -4.15 -8.22 -3.22
N LEU A 141 -3.19 -7.29 -3.08
CA LEU A 141 -3.42 -5.87 -3.26
C LEU A 141 -3.93 -5.58 -4.68
N LEU A 142 -3.20 -6.05 -5.68
CA LEU A 142 -3.57 -5.85 -7.09
C LEU A 142 -4.94 -6.47 -7.40
N ARG A 143 -5.20 -7.69 -6.92
CA ARG A 143 -6.47 -8.38 -7.13
C ARG A 143 -7.65 -7.65 -6.48
N GLU A 144 -7.52 -7.22 -5.24
CA GLU A 144 -8.61 -6.55 -4.54
C GLU A 144 -8.89 -5.14 -5.12
N VAL A 145 -7.86 -4.41 -5.53
CA VAL A 145 -8.06 -3.13 -6.23
C VAL A 145 -8.72 -3.35 -7.59
N LYS A 146 -8.27 -4.34 -8.37
CA LYS A 146 -8.90 -4.68 -9.65
C LYS A 146 -10.38 -5.04 -9.49
N ARG A 147 -10.78 -5.70 -8.40
CA ARG A 147 -12.18 -6.04 -8.10
C ARG A 147 -13.08 -4.82 -7.87
N THR A 148 -12.50 -3.67 -7.49
CA THR A 148 -13.27 -2.42 -7.37
C THR A 148 -13.47 -1.69 -8.69
N GLY A 149 -12.90 -2.19 -9.77
CA GLY A 149 -12.91 -1.54 -11.09
C GLY A 149 -11.87 -0.40 -11.21
N SER A 150 -11.05 -0.17 -10.18
CA SER A 150 -10.05 0.90 -10.20
C SER A 150 -8.84 0.49 -11.06
N PRO A 151 -8.35 1.37 -11.96
CA PRO A 151 -7.15 1.12 -12.71
C PRO A 151 -5.91 1.03 -11.80
N ILE A 152 -4.90 0.29 -12.28
CA ILE A 152 -3.62 0.12 -11.61
C ILE A 152 -2.53 0.52 -12.61
N ILE A 153 -1.63 1.40 -12.17
CA ILE A 153 -0.48 1.85 -12.96
C ILE A 153 0.80 1.44 -12.24
N LEU A 154 1.72 0.83 -12.98
CA LEU A 154 3.09 0.62 -12.51
C LEU A 154 3.94 1.82 -12.95
N PHE A 155 4.52 2.52 -11.98
CA PHE A 155 5.38 3.67 -12.21
C PHE A 155 6.82 3.35 -11.85
N ASN A 156 7.76 3.78 -12.70
CA ASN A 156 9.19 3.52 -12.54
C ASN A 156 9.53 2.01 -12.41
N GLY A 157 8.77 1.16 -13.10
CA GLY A 157 9.04 -0.28 -13.13
C GLY A 157 10.40 -0.59 -13.74
N ARG A 158 11.19 -1.42 -13.07
CA ARG A 158 12.50 -1.88 -13.54
C ARG A 158 12.43 -3.34 -13.96
N LEU A 159 12.70 -3.60 -15.24
CA LEU A 159 12.90 -4.95 -15.75
C LEU A 159 14.41 -5.17 -15.93
N SER A 160 14.95 -6.19 -15.29
CA SER A 160 16.34 -6.58 -15.55
C SER A 160 16.41 -7.44 -16.81
N ASN A 161 17.53 -7.38 -17.52
CA ASN A 161 17.78 -8.24 -18.69
C ASN A 161 17.64 -9.73 -18.36
N ARG A 162 17.76 -10.11 -17.08
CA ARG A 162 17.63 -11.48 -16.60
C ARG A 162 16.18 -11.91 -16.41
N SER A 163 15.29 -10.99 -16.09
CA SER A 163 13.86 -11.25 -15.87
C SER A 163 13.02 -11.04 -17.13
N TYR A 164 13.52 -10.23 -18.09
CA TYR A 164 12.80 -9.93 -19.33
C TYR A 164 12.30 -11.16 -20.10
N PRO A 165 13.07 -12.27 -20.23
CA PRO A 165 12.59 -13.46 -20.94
C PRO A 165 11.49 -14.25 -20.22
N LEU A 166 11.19 -13.92 -18.96
CA LEU A 166 10.19 -14.61 -18.13
C LEU A 166 8.81 -13.94 -18.16
N TYR A 167 8.72 -12.77 -18.82
CA TYR A 167 7.50 -11.98 -18.99
C TYR A 167 7.03 -11.97 -20.44
#